data_b2110c09b9214492693bc35aa9f19ae8
#
_entry.id   b2110c09b9214492693bc35aa9f19ae8
#
_cell.length_a   1.000
_cell.length_b   1.000
_cell.length_c   1.000
_cell.angle_alpha   90.00
_cell.angle_beta   90.00
_cell.angle_gamma   90.00
#
_symmetry.space_group_name_H-M   'P 1'
#
loop_
_entity.id
_entity.type
_entity.pdbx_description
1 polymer ?
#
loop_
_entity_poly.entity_id
_entity_poly.type
_entity_poly.pdbx_seq_one_letter_code
_entity_poly.pdbx_strand_id
1 'polypeptide(L)'
;MDNLFNSMKLFEGLYRAKALAHGVAWTNGSRVPSTIIQKEEKNKDLAEKLRGTTKAAKLAHNPGCPDVLAVSMYDTKPVHILSTVAESVEWMVKQKKVWSATEKKKSLMKFLRLNVIEDYNMNMNSTDIADQLRVVYRPDHWMRHRKW
;
A
#
# COMPACT_ATOMS: atom_id res chain seq x y z
N MET A 1 -4.32 -4.79 2.17
CA MET A 1 -5.67 -4.95 1.58
C MET A 1 -5.72 -4.27 0.24
N ASP A 2 -6.45 -4.83 -0.71
CA ASP A 2 -6.67 -4.24 -2.02
C ASP A 2 -7.53 -2.97 -1.91
N ASN A 3 -7.36 -2.06 -2.87
CA ASN A 3 -8.00 -0.74 -2.90
C ASN A 3 -9.54 -0.76 -2.97
N LEU A 4 -10.13 -1.85 -3.47
CA LEU A 4 -11.58 -2.03 -3.56
C LEU A 4 -12.28 -2.08 -2.21
N PHE A 5 -11.60 -2.53 -1.16
CA PHE A 5 -12.19 -2.77 0.15
C PHE A 5 -11.80 -1.73 1.19
N ASN A 6 -10.88 -0.81 0.88
CA ASN A 6 -10.38 0.14 1.85
C ASN A 6 -11.39 1.26 2.13
N SER A 7 -11.92 1.26 3.33
CA SER A 7 -12.77 2.33 3.84
C SER A 7 -12.49 2.57 5.32
N MET A 8 -12.74 3.78 5.80
CA MET A 8 -12.57 4.11 7.22
C MET A 8 -13.41 3.21 8.13
N LYS A 9 -14.65 2.88 7.72
CA LYS A 9 -15.52 1.96 8.46
C LYS A 9 -14.93 0.55 8.59
N LEU A 10 -14.26 0.08 7.54
CA LEU A 10 -13.60 -1.23 7.58
C LEU A 10 -12.42 -1.22 8.55
N PHE A 11 -11.61 -0.17 8.52
CA PHE A 11 -10.48 -0.02 9.46
C PHE A 11 -10.96 0.01 10.91
N GLU A 12 -12.07 0.72 11.21
CA GLU A 12 -12.71 0.67 12.51
C GLU A 12 -13.18 -0.72 12.91
N GLY A 13 -13.89 -1.39 12.00
CA GLY A 13 -14.39 -2.74 12.24
C GLY A 13 -13.28 -3.74 12.53
N LEU A 14 -12.19 -3.67 11.77
CA LEU A 14 -11.00 -4.51 11.97
C LEU A 14 -10.33 -4.20 13.31
N TYR A 15 -10.19 -2.94 13.65
CA TYR A 15 -9.61 -2.57 14.93
C TYR A 15 -10.44 -3.06 16.12
N ARG A 16 -11.77 -2.91 16.07
CA ARG A 16 -12.68 -3.49 17.07
C ARG A 16 -12.54 -5.00 17.19
N ALA A 17 -12.25 -5.66 16.07
CA ALA A 17 -11.91 -7.09 16.03
C ALA A 17 -10.46 -7.38 16.45
N LYS A 18 -9.72 -6.40 17.00
CA LYS A 18 -8.30 -6.49 17.38
C LYS A 18 -7.37 -6.84 16.23
N ALA A 19 -7.73 -6.50 14.99
CA ALA A 19 -6.93 -6.67 13.81
C ALA A 19 -6.43 -5.32 13.31
N LEU A 20 -5.11 -5.18 13.21
CA LEU A 20 -4.48 -4.03 12.57
C LEU A 20 -4.48 -4.24 11.05
N ALA A 21 -4.57 -3.14 10.29
CA ALA A 21 -4.68 -3.21 8.86
C ALA A 21 -3.95 -2.08 8.16
N HIS A 22 -3.49 -2.36 6.96
CA HIS A 22 -3.01 -1.36 6.03
C HIS A 22 -3.42 -1.73 4.59
N GLY A 23 -3.53 -0.72 3.74
CA GLY A 23 -3.90 -0.95 2.35
C GLY A 23 -3.87 0.30 1.51
N VAL A 24 -3.78 0.10 0.20
CA VAL A 24 -3.82 1.19 -0.79
C VAL A 24 -5.23 1.76 -0.85
N ALA A 25 -5.33 3.07 -0.86
CA ALA A 25 -6.60 3.79 -0.88
C ALA A 25 -6.82 4.48 -2.22
N TRP A 26 -8.04 4.43 -2.73
CA TRP A 26 -8.46 5.24 -3.86
C TRP A 26 -8.87 6.63 -3.40
N THR A 27 -8.51 7.62 -4.20
CA THR A 27 -8.82 9.03 -3.90
C THR A 27 -10.32 9.33 -3.88
N ASN A 28 -11.11 8.57 -4.65
CA ASN A 28 -12.52 8.85 -4.86
C ASN A 28 -13.49 8.15 -3.88
N GLY A 29 -13.03 7.23 -3.06
CA GLY A 29 -13.94 6.45 -2.19
C GLY A 29 -13.49 6.28 -0.74
N SER A 30 -12.21 6.46 -0.47
CA SER A 30 -11.60 6.09 0.81
C SER A 30 -11.66 7.16 1.88
N ARG A 31 -12.27 8.32 1.62
CA ARG A 31 -12.31 9.48 2.51
C ARG A 31 -10.91 9.98 2.93
N VAL A 32 -9.92 9.77 2.09
CA VAL A 32 -8.60 10.38 2.27
C VAL A 32 -8.76 11.90 2.18
N PRO A 33 -8.22 12.68 3.12
CA PRO A 33 -8.32 14.13 3.07
C PRO A 33 -7.74 14.68 1.77
N SER A 34 -8.47 15.59 1.13
CA SER A 34 -8.03 16.21 -0.12
C SER A 34 -6.69 16.93 0.00
N THR A 35 -6.36 17.38 1.22
CA THR A 35 -5.10 18.09 1.52
C THR A 35 -3.84 17.22 1.32
N ILE A 36 -3.96 15.91 1.53
CA ILE A 36 -2.82 14.99 1.36
C ILE A 36 -2.83 14.28 0.02
N ILE A 37 -3.95 14.31 -0.72
CA ILE A 37 -4.03 13.69 -2.03
C ILE A 37 -3.06 14.38 -2.99
N GLN A 38 -2.16 13.60 -3.57
CA GLN A 38 -1.29 14.04 -4.67
C GLN A 38 -1.94 13.60 -5.98
N LYS A 39 -1.97 14.52 -6.95
CA LYS A 39 -2.52 14.22 -8.29
C LYS A 39 -1.42 13.71 -9.20
N GLU A 40 -1.79 12.84 -10.13
CA GLU A 40 -0.87 12.37 -11.15
C GLU A 40 -0.45 13.53 -12.07
N GLU A 41 0.86 13.72 -12.21
CA GLU A 41 1.43 14.72 -13.10
C GLU A 41 1.68 14.09 -14.48
N LYS A 42 1.19 14.75 -15.52
CA LYS A 42 1.31 14.27 -16.90
C LYS A 42 2.67 14.61 -17.53
N ASN A 43 3.29 15.68 -17.07
CA ASN A 43 4.61 16.07 -17.53
C ASN A 43 5.66 15.21 -16.82
N LYS A 44 6.46 14.46 -17.60
CA LYS A 44 7.47 13.53 -17.07
C LYS A 44 8.54 14.23 -16.24
N ASP A 45 9.00 15.40 -16.67
CA ASP A 45 10.06 16.14 -15.97
C ASP A 45 9.57 16.67 -14.61
N LEU A 46 8.33 17.11 -14.54
CA LEU A 46 7.70 17.52 -13.29
C LEU A 46 7.39 16.32 -12.38
N ALA A 47 6.93 15.21 -12.95
CA ALA A 47 6.68 13.98 -12.22
C ALA A 47 7.97 13.45 -11.57
N GLU A 48 9.11 13.53 -12.27
CA GLU A 48 10.39 13.12 -11.72
C GLU A 48 10.85 14.02 -10.57
N LYS A 49 10.62 15.33 -10.66
CA LYS A 49 10.89 16.28 -9.56
C LYS A 49 9.99 16.04 -8.34
N LEU A 50 8.76 15.58 -8.55
CA LEU A 50 7.83 15.24 -7.47
C LEU A 50 8.15 13.90 -6.80
N ARG A 51 8.97 13.08 -7.42
CA ARG A 51 9.30 11.76 -6.92
C ARG A 51 9.91 11.82 -5.53
N GLY A 52 9.37 11.04 -4.60
CA GLY A 52 9.75 11.02 -3.19
C GLY A 52 9.01 12.06 -2.34
N THR A 53 8.22 12.97 -2.92
CA THR A 53 7.41 13.88 -2.10
C THR A 53 6.35 13.10 -1.33
N THR A 54 6.21 13.44 -0.06
CA THR A 54 5.30 12.74 0.86
C THR A 54 4.42 13.72 1.60
N LYS A 55 3.16 13.37 1.75
CA LYS A 55 2.20 14.04 2.61
C LYS A 55 1.57 13.01 3.53
N ALA A 56 1.41 13.34 4.79
CA ALA A 56 0.78 12.46 5.77
C ALA A 56 -0.17 13.23 6.67
N ALA A 57 -1.21 12.57 7.12
CA ALA A 57 -2.14 13.09 8.12
C ALA A 57 -2.66 11.95 8.98
N LYS A 58 -2.84 12.20 10.26
CA LYS A 58 -3.60 11.33 11.15
C LYS A 58 -5.07 11.70 11.04
N LEU A 59 -5.87 10.71 10.76
CA LEU A 59 -7.32 10.84 10.70
C LEU A 59 -7.88 10.42 12.05
N ALA A 60 -8.19 11.40 12.90
CA ALA A 60 -8.91 11.14 14.13
C ALA A 60 -10.29 10.58 13.79
N HIS A 61 -10.65 9.48 14.40
CA HIS A 61 -11.94 8.84 14.23
C HIS A 61 -12.68 8.75 15.57
N ASN A 62 -13.75 7.98 15.62
CA ASN A 62 -14.61 7.89 16.81
C ASN A 62 -13.83 7.51 18.07
N PRO A 63 -14.26 7.99 19.26
CA PRO A 63 -13.66 7.59 20.53
C PRO A 63 -13.56 6.07 20.67
N GLY A 64 -12.37 5.58 21.00
CA GLY A 64 -12.10 4.14 21.13
C GLY A 64 -11.57 3.45 19.87
N CYS A 65 -11.42 4.18 18.77
CA CYS A 65 -10.68 3.67 17.59
C CYS A 65 -9.33 4.40 17.47
N PRO A 66 -8.27 3.73 16.98
CA PRO A 66 -7.00 4.38 16.76
C PRO A 66 -7.11 5.36 15.61
N ASP A 67 -6.24 6.35 15.64
CA ASP A 67 -6.07 7.22 14.51
C ASP A 67 -5.61 6.40 13.30
N VAL A 68 -6.28 6.62 12.18
CA VAL A 68 -5.83 6.03 10.92
C VAL A 68 -4.79 6.96 10.31
N LEU A 69 -3.59 6.45 10.10
CA LEU A 69 -2.55 7.18 9.40
C LEU A 69 -2.80 7.11 7.90
N ALA A 70 -3.02 8.26 7.28
CA ALA A 70 -3.13 8.40 5.83
C ALA A 70 -1.84 8.99 5.28
N VAL A 71 -1.24 8.30 4.32
CA VAL A 71 0.02 8.70 3.68
C VAL A 71 -0.16 8.73 2.18
N SER A 72 0.33 9.81 1.56
CA SER A 72 0.43 9.93 0.11
C SER A 72 1.90 10.13 -0.26
N MET A 73 2.43 9.28 -1.11
CA MET A 73 3.79 9.38 -1.62
C MET A 73 3.76 9.37 -3.15
N TYR A 74 4.58 10.21 -3.75
CA TYR A 74 4.78 10.22 -5.19
C TYR A 74 6.00 9.36 -5.54
N ASP A 75 5.78 8.23 -6.21
CA ASP A 75 6.86 7.43 -6.82
C ASP A 75 6.86 7.68 -8.33
N THR A 76 6.52 6.72 -9.16
CA THR A 76 6.23 6.91 -10.59
C THR A 76 4.83 7.48 -10.80
N LYS A 77 3.92 7.16 -9.89
CA LYS A 77 2.56 7.68 -9.73
C LYS A 77 2.29 7.91 -8.25
N PRO A 78 1.32 8.77 -7.92
CA PRO A 78 0.95 8.95 -6.52
C PRO A 78 0.32 7.68 -5.95
N VAL A 79 0.82 7.25 -4.80
CA VAL A 79 0.31 6.11 -4.04
C VAL A 79 -0.23 6.62 -2.72
N HIS A 80 -1.45 6.23 -2.39
CA HIS A 80 -2.10 6.59 -1.13
C HIS A 80 -2.30 5.35 -0.29
N ILE A 81 -1.87 5.38 0.96
CA ILE A 81 -1.97 4.26 1.90
C ILE A 81 -2.69 4.73 3.16
N LEU A 82 -3.60 3.90 3.64
CA LEU A 82 -4.20 3.98 4.97
C LEU A 82 -3.62 2.89 5.85
N SER A 83 -3.28 3.22 7.10
CA SER A 83 -2.71 2.28 8.05
C SER A 83 -3.22 2.54 9.46
N THR A 84 -3.54 1.46 10.19
CA THR A 84 -3.70 1.45 11.66
C THR A 84 -2.53 0.77 12.35
N VAL A 85 -1.56 0.26 11.59
CA VAL A 85 -0.35 -0.41 12.10
C VAL A 85 0.70 0.59 12.51
N ALA A 86 0.93 1.60 11.65
CA ALA A 86 1.96 2.60 11.86
C ALA A 86 1.41 3.79 12.66
N GLU A 87 2.10 4.12 13.75
CA GLU A 87 1.77 5.29 14.57
C GLU A 87 2.38 6.57 14.02
N SER A 88 3.48 6.45 13.30
CA SER A 88 4.22 7.57 12.72
C SER A 88 4.76 7.25 11.33
N VAL A 89 5.12 8.30 10.61
CA VAL A 89 5.79 8.20 9.31
C VAL A 89 7.29 8.35 9.54
N GLU A 90 8.02 7.29 9.24
CA GLU A 90 9.49 7.26 9.38
C GLU A 90 10.14 6.90 8.04
N TRP A 91 11.28 7.53 7.80
CA TRP A 91 12.09 7.24 6.62
C TRP A 91 13.09 6.13 6.93
N MET A 92 13.07 5.10 6.10
CA MET A 92 14.01 3.98 6.18
C MET A 92 14.92 3.98 4.96
N VAL A 93 16.20 3.70 5.18
CA VAL A 93 17.17 3.52 4.08
C VAL A 93 17.09 2.08 3.62
N LYS A 94 16.71 1.88 2.37
CA LYS A 94 16.68 0.56 1.72
C LYS A 94 17.66 0.50 0.58
N GLN A 95 18.07 -0.72 0.24
CA GLN A 95 18.97 -0.99 -0.88
C GLN A 95 18.23 -1.80 -1.94
N LYS A 96 18.35 -1.38 -3.19
CA LYS A 96 17.77 -2.08 -4.33
C LYS A 96 18.83 -2.25 -5.41
N LYS A 97 18.85 -3.44 -6.02
CA LYS A 97 19.66 -3.66 -7.22
C LYS A 97 18.97 -2.99 -8.40
N VAL A 98 19.58 -1.98 -8.96
CA VAL A 98 19.08 -1.23 -10.12
C VAL A 98 20.03 -1.49 -11.29
N TRP A 99 19.47 -1.67 -12.48
CA TRP A 99 20.26 -1.79 -13.70
C TRP A 99 20.82 -0.43 -14.09
N SER A 100 22.13 -0.32 -14.16
CA SER A 100 22.81 0.87 -14.70
C SER A 100 23.04 0.69 -16.20
N ALA A 101 22.42 1.55 -17.00
CA ALA A 101 22.61 1.53 -18.45
C ALA A 101 24.04 1.88 -18.84
N THR A 102 24.69 2.74 -18.06
CA THR A 102 26.08 3.22 -18.28
C THR A 102 27.09 2.10 -18.02
N GLU A 103 26.91 1.37 -16.92
CA GLU A 103 27.84 0.31 -16.50
C GLU A 103 27.45 -1.09 -17.02
N LYS A 104 26.28 -1.21 -17.65
CA LYS A 104 25.70 -2.48 -18.13
C LYS A 104 25.70 -3.60 -17.06
N LYS A 105 25.57 -3.21 -15.79
CA LYS A 105 25.50 -4.12 -14.64
C LYS A 105 24.46 -3.67 -13.62
N LYS A 106 24.08 -4.59 -12.73
CA LYS A 106 23.22 -4.27 -11.58
C LYS A 106 24.08 -3.69 -10.47
N SER A 107 23.82 -2.47 -10.07
CA SER A 107 24.44 -1.80 -8.92
C SER A 107 23.45 -1.68 -7.77
N LEU A 108 23.98 -1.66 -6.55
CA LEU A 108 23.20 -1.45 -5.33
C LEU A 108 23.03 0.06 -5.13
N MET A 109 21.78 0.53 -5.25
CA MET A 109 21.44 1.91 -4.93
C MET A 109 20.70 1.97 -3.58
N LYS A 110 21.11 2.94 -2.76
CA LYS A 110 20.39 3.29 -1.54
C LYS A 110 19.29 4.30 -1.88
N PHE A 111 18.12 4.11 -1.34
CA PHE A 111 17.00 5.04 -1.48
C PHE A 111 16.20 5.11 -0.18
N LEU A 112 15.56 6.23 0.01
CA LEU A 112 14.66 6.44 1.14
C LEU A 112 13.27 5.89 0.83
N ARG A 113 12.71 5.16 1.77
CA ARG A 113 11.34 4.64 1.70
C ARG A 113 10.66 4.84 3.05
N LEU A 114 9.37 5.08 3.02
CA LEU A 114 8.58 5.17 4.23
C LEU A 114 8.34 3.78 4.83
N ASN A 115 8.39 3.69 6.17
CA ASN A 115 8.07 2.49 6.93
C ASN A 115 6.72 1.89 6.52
N VAL A 116 5.67 2.72 6.45
CA VAL A 116 4.30 2.30 6.07
C VAL A 116 4.24 1.61 4.71
N ILE A 117 5.03 2.11 3.74
CA ILE A 117 5.09 1.53 2.39
C ILE A 117 5.87 0.22 2.41
N GLU A 118 6.91 0.14 3.21
CA GLU A 118 7.68 -1.09 3.35
C GLU A 118 6.84 -2.20 3.98
N ASP A 119 6.13 -1.89 5.06
CA ASP A 119 5.23 -2.83 5.73
C ASP A 119 4.12 -3.30 4.79
N TYR A 120 3.56 -2.40 3.99
CA TYR A 120 2.60 -2.77 2.97
C TYR A 120 3.22 -3.72 1.94
N ASN A 121 4.39 -3.41 1.40
CA ASN A 121 5.06 -4.25 0.40
C ASN A 121 5.47 -5.62 0.94
N MET A 122 5.86 -5.69 2.20
CA MET A 122 6.20 -6.97 2.85
C MET A 122 4.99 -7.90 2.94
N ASN A 123 3.81 -7.34 3.12
CA ASN A 123 2.59 -8.10 3.39
C ASN A 123 1.65 -8.21 2.17
N MET A 124 1.84 -7.41 1.11
CA MET A 124 0.94 -7.39 -0.05
C MET A 124 0.91 -8.72 -0.82
N ASN A 125 2.03 -9.43 -0.84
CA ASN A 125 2.14 -10.70 -1.56
C ASN A 125 1.34 -11.85 -0.92
N SER A 126 0.89 -11.69 0.31
CA SER A 126 0.14 -12.74 1.02
C SER A 126 -1.16 -13.12 0.31
N THR A 127 -1.85 -12.13 -0.27
CA THR A 127 -3.09 -12.36 -1.01
C THR A 127 -2.81 -13.07 -2.33
N ASP A 128 -1.79 -12.64 -3.06
CA ASP A 128 -1.38 -13.26 -4.33
C ASP A 128 -0.92 -14.70 -4.11
N ILE A 129 -0.18 -14.97 -3.05
CA ILE A 129 0.23 -16.33 -2.66
C ILE A 129 -0.99 -17.17 -2.31
N ALA A 130 -1.95 -16.64 -1.56
CA ALA A 130 -3.18 -17.35 -1.21
C ALA A 130 -4.01 -17.69 -2.46
N ASP A 131 -4.10 -16.78 -3.42
CA ASP A 131 -4.80 -17.01 -4.68
C ASP A 131 -4.05 -18.02 -5.57
N GLN A 132 -2.72 -17.96 -5.62
CA GLN A 132 -1.91 -18.97 -6.30
C GLN A 132 -2.10 -20.36 -5.67
N LEU A 133 -2.08 -20.46 -4.34
CA LEU A 133 -2.35 -21.70 -3.62
C LEU A 133 -3.77 -22.20 -3.89
N ARG A 134 -4.75 -21.31 -3.90
CA ARG A 134 -6.14 -21.66 -4.24
C ARG A 134 -6.26 -22.22 -5.66
N VAL A 135 -5.52 -21.67 -6.62
CA VAL A 135 -5.47 -22.18 -8.00
C VAL A 135 -4.80 -23.55 -8.08
N VAL A 136 -3.71 -23.77 -7.34
CA VAL A 136 -2.98 -25.04 -7.30
C VAL A 136 -3.78 -26.13 -6.59
N TYR A 137 -4.39 -25.82 -5.46
CA TYR A 137 -5.12 -26.78 -4.62
C TYR A 137 -6.61 -26.85 -4.93
N ARG A 138 -7.11 -26.22 -5.97
CA ARG A 138 -8.51 -26.14 -6.40
C ARG A 138 -9.39 -27.29 -5.86
N PRO A 139 -9.99 -27.18 -4.68
CA PRO A 139 -10.95 -28.20 -4.22
C PRO A 139 -12.17 -28.26 -5.16
N ASP A 140 -12.50 -27.16 -5.81
CA ASP A 140 -13.63 -27.06 -6.74
C ASP A 140 -13.45 -27.90 -8.02
N HIS A 141 -12.19 -28.17 -8.43
CA HIS A 141 -11.93 -29.01 -9.60
C HIS A 141 -12.24 -30.47 -9.34
N TRP A 142 -12.10 -30.92 -8.10
CA TRP A 142 -12.42 -32.27 -7.69
C TRP A 142 -13.94 -32.50 -7.58
N MET A 143 -14.72 -31.48 -7.25
CA MET A 143 -16.17 -31.61 -7.12
C MET A 143 -16.92 -31.63 -8.46
N ARG A 144 -16.36 -30.99 -9.52
CA ARG A 144 -17.00 -30.96 -10.84
C ARG A 144 -16.93 -32.27 -11.62
N HIS A 145 -16.07 -33.19 -11.25
CA HIS A 145 -15.92 -34.48 -11.93
C HIS A 145 -16.63 -35.64 -11.24
N ARG A 146 -17.21 -35.45 -10.08
CA ARG A 146 -18.15 -36.43 -9.51
C ARG A 146 -19.53 -36.20 -10.12
N LYS A 147 -19.74 -36.75 -11.31
CA LYS A 147 -21.12 -37.03 -11.76
C LYS A 147 -21.65 -38.15 -10.90
N TRP A 148 -22.67 -37.83 -10.18
CA TRP A 148 -23.54 -38.80 -9.49
C TRP A 148 -24.36 -39.60 -10.51
#